data_ca31415a98c1e8796bb63b8660a231a7
#
_entry.id   ca31415a98c1e8796bb63b8660a231a7
#
_cell.length_a   1.000
_cell.length_b   1.000
_cell.length_c   1.000
_cell.angle_alpha   90.00
_cell.angle_beta   90.00
_cell.angle_gamma   90.00
#
_symmetry.space_group_name_H-M   'P 1'
#
loop_
_entity.id
_entity.type
_entity.pdbx_description
1 polymer ?
#
loop_
_entity_poly.entity_id
_entity_poly.type
_entity_poly.pdbx_seq_one_letter_code
_entity_poly.pdbx_strand_id
1 'polypeptide(L)'
;MKDKIIAAALTEMEIHSLRFTMEDLTRQLHIGRNSLYKIVSSKDALIKSVIEYKTTHFAECFEKILANTDDTDTKIKKILQLYADTFGIMGNHIGRDLQSMYPDIWKSWQDFHRRTIHKVIELIKIGTDEGLYCKVNLSVVEEILIVLFDTLSSAEFLNRTNFSYKEVTDTLGDLILYGLKAR
;
A
#
# COMPACT_ATOMS: atom_id res chain seq x y z
N MET A 1 10.69 -15.91 15.01
CA MET A 1 11.42 -16.39 13.80
C MET A 1 10.71 -16.01 12.53
N LYS A 2 9.37 -16.21 12.39
CA LYS A 2 8.60 -15.81 11.19
C LYS A 2 8.76 -14.32 10.89
N ASP A 3 8.67 -13.45 11.90
CA ASP A 3 8.82 -12.00 11.73
C ASP A 3 10.21 -11.59 11.22
N LYS A 4 11.26 -12.28 11.68
CA LYS A 4 12.62 -12.05 11.18
C LYS A 4 12.77 -12.44 9.70
N ILE A 5 12.09 -13.51 9.28
CA ILE A 5 12.09 -13.94 7.88
C ILE A 5 11.31 -12.94 7.01
N ILE A 6 10.17 -12.44 7.49
CA ILE A 6 9.40 -11.40 6.80
C ILE A 6 10.22 -10.11 6.66
N ALA A 7 10.90 -9.67 7.73
CA ALA A 7 11.75 -8.48 7.70
C ALA A 7 12.93 -8.65 6.72
N ALA A 8 13.60 -9.80 6.73
CA ALA A 8 14.67 -10.10 5.77
C ALA A 8 14.14 -10.13 4.33
N ALA A 9 12.97 -10.75 4.10
CA ALA A 9 12.35 -10.77 2.79
C ALA A 9 11.98 -9.36 2.29
N LEU A 10 11.51 -8.47 3.16
CA LEU A 10 11.26 -7.07 2.81
C LEU A 10 12.55 -6.37 2.37
N THR A 11 13.65 -6.56 3.10
CA THR A 11 14.96 -5.99 2.70
C THR A 11 15.42 -6.52 1.35
N GLU A 12 15.30 -7.82 1.10
CA GLU A 12 15.64 -8.40 -0.20
C GLU A 12 14.72 -7.90 -1.33
N MET A 13 13.44 -7.71 -1.03
CA MET A 13 12.48 -7.13 -1.99
C MET A 13 12.82 -5.68 -2.34
N GLU A 14 13.31 -4.88 -1.41
CA GLU A 14 13.77 -3.52 -1.67
C GLU A 14 14.96 -3.48 -2.66
N ILE A 15 15.90 -4.42 -2.51
CA ILE A 15 17.14 -4.46 -3.28
C ILE A 15 16.94 -5.18 -4.64
N HIS A 16 16.26 -6.31 -4.62
CA HIS A 16 16.17 -7.26 -5.74
C HIS A 16 14.76 -7.44 -6.29
N SER A 17 13.78 -6.64 -5.82
CA SER A 17 12.36 -6.85 -6.10
C SER A 17 11.95 -8.29 -5.74
N LEU A 18 11.10 -8.93 -6.55
CA LEU A 18 10.72 -10.32 -6.33
C LEU A 18 11.72 -11.33 -6.93
N ARG A 19 12.91 -10.88 -7.34
CA ARG A 19 13.93 -11.75 -7.97
C ARG A 19 14.95 -12.31 -6.99
N PHE A 20 14.91 -11.92 -5.70
CA PHE A 20 15.75 -12.52 -4.67
C PHE A 20 15.56 -14.04 -4.59
N THR A 21 16.52 -14.75 -4.02
CA THR A 21 16.46 -16.20 -3.85
C THR A 21 16.28 -16.59 -2.38
N MET A 22 15.83 -17.81 -2.12
CA MET A 22 15.76 -18.35 -0.75
C MET A 22 17.17 -18.49 -0.13
N GLU A 23 18.21 -18.57 -0.96
CA GLU A 23 19.62 -18.60 -0.50
C GLU A 23 20.08 -17.23 0.01
N ASP A 24 19.63 -16.13 -0.60
CA ASP A 24 19.92 -14.78 -0.14
C ASP A 24 19.38 -14.60 1.28
N LEU A 25 18.16 -15.07 1.55
CA LEU A 25 17.57 -15.05 2.89
C LEU A 25 18.33 -15.92 3.90
N THR A 26 18.78 -17.11 3.51
CA THR A 26 19.55 -17.97 4.42
C THR A 26 20.88 -17.32 4.79
N ARG A 27 21.51 -16.64 3.82
CA ARG A 27 22.75 -15.89 4.02
C ARG A 27 22.55 -14.70 4.95
N GLN A 28 21.51 -13.90 4.68
CA GLN A 28 21.18 -12.72 5.51
C GLN A 28 20.79 -13.08 6.94
N LEU A 29 20.04 -14.17 7.12
CA LEU A 29 19.56 -14.62 8.43
C LEU A 29 20.56 -15.50 9.19
N HIS A 30 21.66 -15.90 8.54
CA HIS A 30 22.63 -16.86 9.08
C HIS A 30 21.98 -18.17 9.55
N ILE A 31 21.04 -18.72 8.78
CA ILE A 31 20.35 -19.98 9.07
C ILE A 31 20.54 -20.99 7.92
N GLY A 32 20.46 -22.27 8.26
CA GLY A 32 20.51 -23.33 7.26
C GLY A 32 19.22 -23.38 6.42
N ARG A 33 19.36 -23.82 5.17
CA ARG A 33 18.25 -23.98 4.21
C ARG A 33 17.10 -24.80 4.80
N ASN A 34 17.40 -25.92 5.46
CA ASN A 34 16.39 -26.77 6.09
C ASN A 34 15.62 -26.04 7.19
N SER A 35 16.27 -25.13 7.93
CA SER A 35 15.63 -24.32 8.97
C SER A 35 14.67 -23.30 8.38
N LEU A 36 15.01 -22.68 7.25
CA LEU A 36 14.14 -21.76 6.54
C LEU A 36 12.90 -22.49 6.01
N TYR A 37 13.08 -23.63 5.30
CA TYR A 37 11.98 -24.39 4.70
C TYR A 37 11.04 -25.08 5.71
N LYS A 38 11.46 -25.27 6.96
CA LYS A 38 10.55 -25.67 8.05
C LYS A 38 9.53 -24.60 8.43
N ILE A 39 9.83 -23.34 8.15
CA ILE A 39 8.98 -22.20 8.53
C ILE A 39 8.21 -21.68 7.31
N VAL A 40 8.84 -21.68 6.13
CA VAL A 40 8.28 -21.16 4.88
C VAL A 40 8.41 -22.23 3.80
N SER A 41 7.28 -22.73 3.32
CA SER A 41 7.24 -23.86 2.39
C SER A 41 7.80 -23.55 1.00
N SER A 42 7.71 -22.31 0.54
CA SER A 42 8.18 -21.87 -0.77
C SER A 42 8.41 -20.36 -0.79
N LYS A 43 9.07 -19.87 -1.84
CA LYS A 43 9.21 -18.43 -2.10
C LYS A 43 7.85 -17.77 -2.32
N ASP A 44 6.95 -18.42 -3.02
CA ASP A 44 5.60 -17.91 -3.30
C ASP A 44 4.80 -17.75 -2.00
N ALA A 45 4.88 -18.75 -1.10
CA ALA A 45 4.27 -18.68 0.22
C ALA A 45 4.87 -17.55 1.06
N LEU A 46 6.17 -17.29 0.92
CA LEU A 46 6.83 -16.18 1.61
C LEU A 46 6.35 -14.83 1.07
N ILE A 47 6.34 -14.64 -0.25
CA ILE A 47 5.87 -13.39 -0.88
C ILE A 47 4.43 -13.12 -0.45
N LYS A 48 3.56 -14.12 -0.52
CA LYS A 48 2.19 -14.01 -0.04
C LYS A 48 2.13 -13.57 1.43
N SER A 49 2.92 -14.21 2.31
CA SER A 49 2.97 -13.85 3.73
C SER A 49 3.49 -12.43 3.97
N VAL A 50 4.43 -11.93 3.17
CA VAL A 50 4.92 -10.54 3.25
C VAL A 50 3.82 -9.56 2.87
N ILE A 51 3.11 -9.80 1.77
CA ILE A 51 2.00 -8.94 1.33
C ILE A 51 0.88 -8.94 2.36
N GLU A 52 0.49 -10.13 2.86
CA GLU A 52 -0.52 -10.27 3.92
C GLU A 52 -0.11 -9.54 5.20
N TYR A 53 1.16 -9.64 5.61
CA TYR A 53 1.68 -8.91 6.76
C TYR A 53 1.53 -7.40 6.60
N LYS A 54 1.94 -6.86 5.46
CA LYS A 54 1.83 -5.41 5.16
C LYS A 54 0.38 -4.93 5.11
N THR A 55 -0.49 -5.66 4.43
CA THR A 55 -1.91 -5.28 4.31
C THR A 55 -2.66 -5.40 5.63
N THR A 56 -2.35 -6.42 6.44
CA THR A 56 -2.93 -6.58 7.78
C THR A 56 -2.48 -5.46 8.71
N HIS A 57 -1.18 -5.16 8.74
CA HIS A 57 -0.66 -4.06 9.55
C HIS A 57 -1.28 -2.72 9.16
N PHE A 58 -1.38 -2.44 7.85
CA PHE A 58 -2.08 -1.25 7.37
C PHE A 58 -3.53 -1.22 7.86
N ALA A 59 -4.28 -2.32 7.69
CA ALA A 59 -5.68 -2.39 8.09
C ALA A 59 -5.87 -2.11 9.60
N GLU A 60 -5.00 -2.67 10.46
CA GLU A 60 -5.04 -2.42 11.90
C GLU A 60 -4.78 -0.93 12.25
N CYS A 61 -3.80 -0.31 11.59
CA CYS A 61 -3.51 1.12 11.79
C CYS A 61 -4.62 2.00 11.22
N PHE A 62 -5.18 1.63 10.08
CA PHE A 62 -6.30 2.31 9.44
C PHE A 62 -7.54 2.34 10.35
N GLU A 63 -7.93 1.20 10.93
CA GLU A 63 -9.06 1.13 11.85
C GLU A 63 -8.82 1.99 13.12
N LYS A 64 -7.59 2.07 13.62
CA LYS A 64 -7.24 2.98 14.73
C LYS A 64 -7.40 4.45 14.35
N ILE A 65 -7.07 4.84 13.12
CA ILE A 65 -7.29 6.20 12.62
C ILE A 65 -8.79 6.49 12.52
N LEU A 66 -9.58 5.55 12.01
CA LEU A 66 -11.04 5.71 11.91
C LEU A 66 -11.70 5.87 13.29
N ALA A 67 -11.26 5.09 14.27
CA ALA A 67 -11.80 5.12 15.64
C ALA A 67 -11.37 6.34 16.47
N ASN A 68 -10.38 7.10 16.00
CA ASN A 68 -9.90 8.30 16.70
C ASN A 68 -10.93 9.44 16.62
N THR A 69 -10.86 10.38 17.56
CA THR A 69 -11.72 11.59 17.63
C THR A 69 -11.26 12.73 16.73
N ASP A 70 -10.23 12.53 15.91
CA ASP A 70 -9.76 13.52 14.95
C ASP A 70 -10.86 13.93 13.96
N ASP A 71 -10.77 15.16 13.45
CA ASP A 71 -11.63 15.62 12.36
C ASP A 71 -11.37 14.85 11.05
N THR A 72 -12.29 14.97 10.10
CA THR A 72 -12.26 14.23 8.84
C THR A 72 -11.01 14.56 7.99
N ASP A 73 -10.60 15.83 7.90
CA ASP A 73 -9.37 16.24 7.20
C ASP A 73 -8.14 15.56 7.78
N THR A 74 -8.01 15.57 9.10
CA THR A 74 -6.89 14.94 9.81
C THR A 74 -6.86 13.44 9.63
N LYS A 75 -8.03 12.78 9.65
CA LYS A 75 -8.12 11.33 9.37
C LYS A 75 -7.64 10.99 7.96
N ILE A 76 -8.11 11.72 6.94
CA ILE A 76 -7.71 11.50 5.55
C ILE A 76 -6.19 11.70 5.40
N LYS A 77 -5.61 12.77 5.96
CA LYS A 77 -4.15 13.01 5.93
C LYS A 77 -3.37 11.86 6.57
N LYS A 78 -3.81 11.40 7.75
CA LYS A 78 -3.17 10.26 8.44
C LYS A 78 -3.25 8.96 7.63
N ILE A 79 -4.36 8.73 6.92
CA ILE A 79 -4.53 7.56 6.05
C ILE A 79 -3.56 7.62 4.87
N LEU A 80 -3.43 8.78 4.22
CA LEU A 80 -2.50 8.97 3.10
C LEU A 80 -1.04 8.79 3.57
N GLN A 81 -0.68 9.35 4.72
CA GLN A 81 0.65 9.15 5.31
C GLN A 81 0.90 7.68 5.64
N LEU A 82 -0.05 7.00 6.30
CA LEU A 82 0.04 5.57 6.60
C LEU A 82 0.24 4.74 5.32
N TYR A 83 -0.44 5.13 4.25
CA TYR A 83 -0.33 4.46 2.95
C TYR A 83 1.08 4.61 2.38
N ALA A 84 1.62 5.83 2.36
CA ALA A 84 2.97 6.13 1.91
C ALA A 84 4.03 5.40 2.75
N ASP A 85 3.88 5.40 4.08
CA ASP A 85 4.84 4.76 5.00
C ASP A 85 4.81 3.22 4.89
N THR A 86 3.62 2.65 4.66
CA THR A 86 3.47 1.19 4.58
C THR A 86 3.94 0.63 3.24
N PHE A 87 3.62 1.31 2.13
CA PHE A 87 3.78 0.80 0.78
C PHE A 87 4.82 1.55 -0.05
N GLY A 88 5.28 2.72 0.40
CA GLY A 88 6.26 3.53 -0.31
C GLY A 88 7.59 2.80 -0.60
N ILE A 89 7.97 1.90 0.28
CA ILE A 89 9.16 1.04 0.14
C ILE A 89 8.95 -0.06 -0.92
N MET A 90 7.70 -0.47 -1.13
CA MET A 90 7.37 -1.51 -2.12
C MET A 90 7.54 -1.05 -3.58
N GLY A 91 8.13 0.09 -3.77
CA GLY A 91 8.66 0.71 -5.00
C GLY A 91 8.23 0.13 -6.34
N ASN A 92 8.55 0.86 -7.35
CA ASN A 92 8.19 0.70 -8.76
C ASN A 92 8.38 -0.71 -9.36
N HIS A 93 9.27 -1.53 -8.78
CA HIS A 93 9.63 -2.84 -9.32
C HIS A 93 8.75 -3.96 -8.77
N ILE A 94 8.35 -3.87 -7.50
CA ILE A 94 7.59 -4.93 -6.82
C ILE A 94 6.19 -5.07 -7.41
N GLY A 95 5.49 -3.96 -7.66
CA GLY A 95 4.15 -3.98 -8.27
C GLY A 95 4.15 -4.65 -9.65
N ARG A 96 5.12 -4.32 -10.51
CA ARG A 96 5.28 -4.94 -11.84
C ARG A 96 5.60 -6.43 -11.74
N ASP A 97 6.52 -6.79 -10.83
CA ASP A 97 6.90 -8.20 -10.66
C ASP A 97 5.75 -9.00 -10.04
N LEU A 98 4.95 -8.41 -9.10
CA LEU A 98 3.71 -9.03 -8.59
C LEU A 98 2.71 -9.29 -9.73
N GLN A 99 2.43 -8.28 -10.54
CA GLN A 99 1.49 -8.39 -11.66
C GLN A 99 1.90 -9.47 -12.65
N SER A 100 3.20 -9.57 -12.98
CA SER A 100 3.70 -10.52 -13.99
C SER A 100 3.94 -11.92 -13.46
N MET A 101 4.41 -12.06 -12.21
CA MET A 101 4.87 -13.34 -11.66
C MET A 101 3.84 -13.96 -10.69
N TYR A 102 2.99 -13.13 -10.05
CA TYR A 102 2.07 -13.53 -8.99
C TYR A 102 0.68 -12.90 -9.18
N PRO A 103 -0.04 -13.20 -10.28
CA PRO A 103 -1.30 -12.53 -10.65
C PRO A 103 -2.40 -12.64 -9.56
N ASP A 104 -2.45 -13.75 -8.83
CA ASP A 104 -3.43 -13.93 -7.74
C ASP A 104 -3.14 -13.03 -6.54
N ILE A 105 -1.84 -12.84 -6.20
CA ILE A 105 -1.42 -11.92 -5.15
C ILE A 105 -1.67 -10.49 -5.60
N TRP A 106 -1.39 -10.18 -6.87
CA TRP A 106 -1.69 -8.87 -7.46
C TRP A 106 -3.17 -8.54 -7.40
N LYS A 107 -4.05 -9.48 -7.75
CA LYS A 107 -5.50 -9.30 -7.64
C LYS A 107 -5.93 -9.02 -6.21
N SER A 108 -5.43 -9.79 -5.24
CA SER A 108 -5.73 -9.58 -3.82
C SER A 108 -5.26 -8.19 -3.34
N TRP A 109 -4.13 -7.72 -3.87
CA TRP A 109 -3.60 -6.39 -3.64
C TRP A 109 -4.52 -5.29 -4.20
N GLN A 110 -4.98 -5.42 -5.44
CA GLN A 110 -5.94 -4.49 -6.04
C GLN A 110 -7.26 -4.44 -5.26
N ASP A 111 -7.79 -5.59 -4.85
CA ASP A 111 -9.00 -5.66 -4.04
C ASP A 111 -8.82 -4.97 -2.67
N PHE A 112 -7.64 -5.08 -2.07
CA PHE A 112 -7.30 -4.36 -0.84
C PHE A 112 -7.33 -2.85 -1.06
N HIS A 113 -6.73 -2.34 -2.14
CA HIS A 113 -6.75 -0.91 -2.48
C HIS A 113 -8.16 -0.38 -2.71
N ARG A 114 -8.97 -1.09 -3.48
CA ARG A 114 -10.36 -0.70 -3.75
C ARG A 114 -11.16 -0.57 -2.45
N ARG A 115 -11.03 -1.53 -1.53
CA ARG A 115 -11.69 -1.45 -0.22
C ARG A 115 -11.20 -0.27 0.61
N THR A 116 -9.90 0.04 0.57
CA THR A 116 -9.34 1.18 1.29
C THR A 116 -9.86 2.51 0.72
N ILE A 117 -9.87 2.65 -0.61
CA ILE A 117 -10.40 3.83 -1.30
C ILE A 117 -11.88 4.01 -0.95
N HIS A 118 -12.68 2.94 -0.99
CA HIS A 118 -14.10 2.99 -0.64
C HIS A 118 -14.31 3.58 0.78
N LYS A 119 -13.55 3.15 1.76
CA LYS A 119 -13.60 3.71 3.12
C LYS A 119 -13.18 5.19 3.19
N VAL A 120 -12.24 5.63 2.36
CA VAL A 120 -11.88 7.07 2.23
C VAL A 120 -13.06 7.86 1.64
N ILE A 121 -13.76 7.30 0.65
CA ILE A 121 -14.97 7.92 0.07
C ILE A 121 -16.08 8.06 1.13
N GLU A 122 -16.25 7.08 2.02
CA GLU A 122 -17.18 7.20 3.15
C GLU A 122 -16.80 8.37 4.08
N LEU A 123 -15.51 8.59 4.37
CA LEU A 123 -15.05 9.77 5.14
C LEU A 123 -15.33 11.08 4.40
N ILE A 124 -15.09 11.14 3.08
CA ILE A 124 -15.39 12.31 2.26
C ILE A 124 -16.90 12.61 2.30
N LYS A 125 -17.74 11.57 2.26
CA LYS A 125 -19.19 11.71 2.40
C LYS A 125 -19.57 12.34 3.73
N ILE A 126 -19.00 11.86 4.84
CA ILE A 126 -19.22 12.42 6.19
C ILE A 126 -18.84 13.90 6.19
N GLY A 127 -17.66 14.27 5.70
CA GLY A 127 -17.23 15.67 5.62
C GLY A 127 -18.12 16.53 4.72
N THR A 128 -18.72 15.94 3.65
CA THR A 128 -19.69 16.64 2.81
C THR A 128 -21.01 16.89 3.55
N ASP A 129 -21.50 15.91 4.30
CA ASP A 129 -22.72 16.01 5.10
C ASP A 129 -22.54 17.02 6.25
N GLU A 130 -21.34 17.15 6.79
CA GLU A 130 -20.95 18.16 7.81
C GLU A 130 -20.68 19.56 7.21
N GLY A 131 -20.70 19.71 5.90
CA GLY A 131 -20.44 20.98 5.21
C GLY A 131 -18.95 21.37 5.11
N LEU A 132 -18.03 20.45 5.42
CA LEU A 132 -16.59 20.67 5.28
C LEU A 132 -16.15 20.60 3.83
N TYR A 133 -16.83 19.77 3.03
CA TYR A 133 -16.54 19.55 1.62
C TYR A 133 -17.69 19.95 0.73
N CYS A 134 -17.34 20.35 -0.49
CA CYS A 134 -18.35 20.65 -1.53
C CYS A 134 -19.04 19.35 -2.00
N LYS A 135 -20.28 19.48 -2.46
CA LYS A 135 -21.03 18.35 -3.04
C LYS A 135 -20.43 17.97 -4.39
N VAL A 136 -19.94 16.74 -4.48
CA VAL A 136 -19.40 16.13 -5.70
C VAL A 136 -20.06 14.77 -5.94
N ASN A 137 -19.94 14.25 -7.15
CA ASN A 137 -20.33 12.87 -7.44
C ASN A 137 -19.28 11.91 -6.86
N LEU A 138 -19.56 11.37 -5.69
CA LEU A 138 -18.62 10.49 -4.95
C LEU A 138 -18.25 9.23 -5.73
N SER A 139 -19.16 8.67 -6.53
CA SER A 139 -18.83 7.50 -7.37
C SER A 139 -17.81 7.85 -8.45
N VAL A 140 -17.89 9.05 -9.02
CA VAL A 140 -16.89 9.54 -9.98
C VAL A 140 -15.54 9.77 -9.28
N VAL A 141 -15.54 10.35 -8.08
CA VAL A 141 -14.33 10.56 -7.28
C VAL A 141 -13.68 9.21 -6.94
N GLU A 142 -14.47 8.20 -6.54
CA GLU A 142 -13.98 6.84 -6.25
C GLU A 142 -13.26 6.22 -7.45
N GLU A 143 -13.89 6.22 -8.63
CA GLU A 143 -13.28 5.68 -9.85
C GLU A 143 -12.02 6.45 -10.26
N ILE A 144 -12.03 7.79 -10.15
CA ILE A 144 -10.82 8.59 -10.39
C ILE A 144 -9.69 8.19 -9.45
N LEU A 145 -9.97 8.01 -8.16
CA LEU A 145 -8.97 7.61 -7.18
C LEU A 145 -8.41 6.22 -7.47
N ILE A 146 -9.25 5.26 -7.83
CA ILE A 146 -8.82 3.91 -8.21
C ILE A 146 -7.86 3.97 -9.40
N VAL A 147 -8.24 4.65 -10.48
CA VAL A 147 -7.40 4.79 -11.69
C VAL A 147 -6.10 5.55 -11.38
N LEU A 148 -6.17 6.61 -10.59
CA LEU A 148 -4.98 7.37 -10.21
C LEU A 148 -4.02 6.52 -9.37
N PHE A 149 -4.50 5.80 -8.37
CA PHE A 149 -3.65 4.92 -7.57
C PHE A 149 -2.99 3.81 -8.40
N ASP A 150 -3.75 3.15 -9.27
CA ASP A 150 -3.21 2.12 -10.16
C ASP A 150 -2.13 2.69 -11.10
N THR A 151 -2.35 3.89 -11.64
CA THR A 151 -1.41 4.54 -12.57
C THR A 151 -0.19 5.11 -11.86
N LEU A 152 -0.40 5.87 -10.77
CA LEU A 152 0.67 6.56 -10.05
C LEU A 152 1.55 5.60 -9.25
N SER A 153 1.03 4.44 -8.86
CA SER A 153 1.80 3.36 -8.25
C SER A 153 2.53 2.48 -9.27
N SER A 154 2.32 2.72 -10.57
CA SER A 154 2.94 1.90 -11.61
C SER A 154 4.44 2.19 -11.72
N ALA A 155 5.22 1.14 -11.96
CA ALA A 155 6.65 1.26 -12.22
C ALA A 155 6.94 2.18 -13.42
N GLU A 156 6.08 2.18 -14.42
CA GLU A 156 6.22 3.03 -15.61
C GLU A 156 6.15 4.51 -15.24
N PHE A 157 5.14 4.92 -14.48
CA PHE A 157 4.98 6.31 -14.05
C PHE A 157 6.15 6.78 -13.19
N LEU A 158 6.49 6.05 -12.14
CA LEU A 158 7.52 6.44 -11.18
C LEU A 158 8.92 6.46 -11.80
N ASN A 159 9.26 5.50 -12.69
CA ASN A 159 10.53 5.51 -13.41
C ASN A 159 10.63 6.64 -14.45
N ARG A 160 9.52 7.01 -15.09
CA ARG A 160 9.48 8.09 -16.08
C ARG A 160 9.64 9.46 -15.42
N THR A 161 9.11 9.64 -14.22
CA THR A 161 9.01 10.95 -13.56
C THR A 161 10.09 11.20 -12.52
N ASN A 162 10.80 10.16 -12.07
CA ASN A 162 11.75 10.22 -10.93
C ASN A 162 11.13 10.66 -9.59
N PHE A 163 9.81 10.65 -9.46
CA PHE A 163 9.14 10.95 -8.21
C PHE A 163 9.18 9.73 -7.27
N SER A 164 9.30 10.00 -5.99
CA SER A 164 9.08 8.98 -4.96
C SER A 164 7.58 8.72 -4.80
N TYR A 165 7.24 7.52 -4.39
CA TYR A 165 5.85 7.16 -4.08
C TYR A 165 5.24 8.10 -3.02
N LYS A 166 6.06 8.54 -2.04
CA LYS A 166 5.64 9.48 -1.01
C LYS A 166 5.27 10.84 -1.59
N GLU A 167 6.11 11.42 -2.46
CA GLU A 167 5.80 12.70 -3.10
C GLU A 167 4.49 12.65 -3.89
N VAL A 168 4.25 11.54 -4.58
CA VAL A 168 3.01 11.33 -5.34
C VAL A 168 1.80 11.27 -4.41
N THR A 169 1.87 10.48 -3.33
CA THR A 169 0.76 10.34 -2.37
C THR A 169 0.49 11.63 -1.60
N ASP A 170 1.51 12.34 -1.16
CA ASP A 170 1.35 13.62 -0.46
C ASP A 170 0.68 14.66 -1.38
N THR A 171 1.19 14.79 -2.62
CA THR A 171 0.63 15.73 -3.61
C THR A 171 -0.82 15.39 -3.97
N LEU A 172 -1.12 14.11 -4.18
CA LEU A 172 -2.49 13.67 -4.45
C LEU A 172 -3.43 13.96 -3.29
N GLY A 173 -2.95 13.73 -2.06
CA GLY A 173 -3.69 14.04 -0.84
C GLY A 173 -4.04 15.52 -0.74
N ASP A 174 -3.08 16.39 -0.98
CA ASP A 174 -3.30 17.83 -0.98
C ASP A 174 -4.31 18.25 -2.06
N LEU A 175 -4.17 17.74 -3.29
CA LEU A 175 -5.11 18.02 -4.38
C LEU A 175 -6.53 17.61 -4.03
N ILE A 176 -6.72 16.44 -3.42
CA ILE A 176 -8.05 15.95 -3.00
C ILE A 176 -8.62 16.86 -1.90
N LEU A 177 -7.86 17.08 -0.83
CA LEU A 177 -8.34 17.83 0.33
C LEU A 177 -8.63 19.30 -0.02
N TYR A 178 -7.72 19.98 -0.73
CA TYR A 178 -7.93 21.38 -1.11
C TYR A 178 -8.98 21.53 -2.23
N GLY A 179 -9.07 20.56 -3.15
CA GLY A 179 -10.07 20.56 -4.21
C GLY A 179 -11.49 20.29 -3.73
N LEU A 180 -11.64 19.57 -2.64
CA LEU A 180 -12.95 19.23 -2.05
C LEU A 180 -13.44 20.24 -1.01
N LYS A 181 -12.58 21.12 -0.46
CA LYS A 181 -13.00 22.10 0.56
C LYS A 181 -14.14 22.99 0.08
N ALA A 182 -15.17 23.10 0.91
CA ALA A 182 -16.23 24.09 0.72
C ALA A 182 -15.61 25.50 0.74
N ARG A 183 -16.03 26.34 -0.21
CA ARG A 183 -15.61 27.76 -0.31
C ARG A 183 -16.51 28.64 0.53
#